data_5d52ccaeb68b85e78712ac170172b251
#
_entry.id   5d52ccaeb68b85e78712ac170172b251
#
_cell.length_a   1.000
_cell.length_b   1.000
_cell.length_c   1.000
_cell.angle_alpha   90.00
_cell.angle_beta   90.00
_cell.angle_gamma   90.00
#
_symmetry.space_group_name_H-M   'P 1'
#
loop_
_entity.id
_entity.type
_entity.pdbx_description
1 polymer ?
#
loop_
_entity_poly.entity_id
_entity_poly.type
_entity_poly.pdbx_seq_one_letter_code
_entity_poly.pdbx_strand_id
1 'polypeptide(L)'
;MDSSIASELDAAAVLPGENFSRVALTPEAKELLLRLRPIHGELMFHQSGGCCDGSSPMCYPKGEFLTSEADVLLGVFDVEGEELEFWMSREQFEYWKHTHLTVDVVTGRGSGFSVEAPEGKRFLIRSRLLG
;
A
#
# COMPACT_ATOMS: atom_id res chain seq x y z
N MET A 1 -13.14 0.69 -23.81
CA MET A 1 -12.76 0.89 -23.20
C MET A 1 -12.28 0.67 -22.61
N ASP A 2 -12.44 0.90 -22.27
CA ASP A 2 -11.99 0.89 -21.55
C ASP A 2 -11.55 0.52 -20.89
N SER A 3 -11.70 0.20 -20.90
CA SER A 3 -11.30 -0.01 -20.02
C SER A 3 -10.17 -0.20 -19.51
N SER A 4 -9.77 -0.39 -19.64
CA SER A 4 -8.57 -0.41 -19.32
C SER A 4 -8.16 0.39 -18.40
N ILE A 5 -8.88 0.78 -18.48
CA ILE A 5 -9.02 1.65 -17.72
C ILE A 5 -8.94 1.33 -16.43
N ALA A 6 -8.54 2.06 -15.66
CA ALA A 6 -8.66 1.95 -14.25
C ALA A 6 -8.34 0.59 -13.69
N SER A 7 -7.51 -0.13 -14.35
CA SER A 7 -7.07 -1.41 -13.85
C SER A 7 -6.20 -1.21 -12.65
N GLU A 8 -6.55 -1.86 -11.55
CA GLU A 8 -5.73 -1.86 -10.35
C GLU A 8 -4.52 -2.75 -10.55
N LEU A 9 -3.42 -2.38 -9.92
CA LEU A 9 -2.21 -3.20 -9.93
C LEU A 9 -2.23 -4.09 -8.70
N ASP A 10 -2.37 -5.40 -8.91
CA ASP A 10 -2.37 -6.35 -7.81
C ASP A 10 -0.95 -6.64 -7.35
N ALA A 11 -0.76 -6.73 -6.03
CA ALA A 11 0.49 -7.18 -5.46
C ALA A 11 0.63 -8.68 -5.62
N ALA A 12 1.85 -9.16 -5.72
CA ALA A 12 2.11 -10.59 -5.73
C ALA A 12 1.76 -11.19 -4.37
N ALA A 13 1.17 -12.38 -4.39
CA ALA A 13 0.84 -13.10 -3.18
C ALA A 13 2.13 -13.64 -2.55
N VAL A 14 2.35 -13.32 -1.28
CA VAL A 14 3.57 -13.71 -0.59
C VAL A 14 3.30 -14.41 0.74
N LEU A 15 2.04 -14.44 1.20
CA LEU A 15 1.72 -15.11 2.45
C LEU A 15 1.73 -16.62 2.26
N PRO A 16 2.28 -17.38 3.21
CA PRO A 16 2.34 -18.83 3.07
C PRO A 16 0.96 -19.45 2.88
N GLY A 17 0.85 -20.35 1.92
CA GLY A 17 -0.40 -21.04 1.65
C GLY A 17 -1.42 -20.25 0.86
N GLU A 18 -1.12 -19.03 0.47
CA GLU A 18 -2.04 -18.20 -0.31
C GLU A 18 -1.57 -18.05 -1.74
N ASN A 19 -2.51 -18.09 -2.66
CA ASN A 19 -2.23 -17.91 -4.08
C ASN A 19 -3.04 -16.76 -4.68
N PHE A 20 -3.52 -15.85 -3.84
CA PHE A 20 -4.33 -14.71 -4.27
C PHE A 20 -3.74 -13.42 -3.71
N SER A 21 -3.96 -12.32 -4.42
CA SER A 21 -3.47 -11.02 -3.99
C SER A 21 -4.33 -10.46 -2.87
N ARG A 22 -3.69 -9.87 -1.88
CA ARG A 22 -4.39 -9.26 -0.76
C ARG A 22 -4.46 -7.75 -0.84
N VAL A 23 -3.66 -7.14 -1.71
CA VAL A 23 -3.59 -5.69 -1.78
C VAL A 23 -3.33 -5.26 -3.21
N ALA A 24 -3.93 -4.12 -3.58
CA ALA A 24 -3.80 -3.56 -4.92
C ALA A 24 -3.57 -2.05 -4.84
N LEU A 25 -3.07 -1.46 -5.91
CA LEU A 25 -2.93 -0.02 -6.07
C LEU A 25 -3.90 0.46 -7.13
N THR A 26 -4.53 1.62 -6.88
CA THR A 26 -5.28 2.27 -7.96
C THR A 26 -4.29 2.88 -8.95
N PRO A 27 -4.72 3.17 -10.19
CA PRO A 27 -3.85 3.86 -11.14
C PRO A 27 -3.32 5.19 -10.60
N GLU A 28 -4.15 5.92 -9.86
CA GLU A 28 -3.76 7.20 -9.27
C GLU A 28 -2.68 7.02 -8.22
N ALA A 29 -2.81 5.98 -7.39
CA ALA A 29 -1.80 5.69 -6.37
C ALA A 29 -0.47 5.29 -7.03
N LYS A 30 -0.54 4.45 -8.06
CA LYS A 30 0.66 4.06 -8.80
C LYS A 30 1.34 5.28 -9.40
N GLU A 31 0.57 6.18 -10.01
CA GLU A 31 1.13 7.38 -10.63
C GLU A 31 1.84 8.25 -9.62
N LEU A 32 1.24 8.43 -8.44
CA LEU A 32 1.87 9.23 -7.39
C LEU A 32 3.18 8.59 -6.94
N LEU A 33 3.21 7.26 -6.78
CA LEU A 33 4.44 6.57 -6.40
C LEU A 33 5.53 6.77 -7.44
N LEU A 34 5.17 6.75 -8.72
CA LEU A 34 6.15 6.99 -9.78
C LEU A 34 6.72 8.41 -9.73
N ARG A 35 5.92 9.39 -9.28
CA ARG A 35 6.41 10.76 -9.12
C ARG A 35 7.27 10.91 -7.87
N LEU A 36 7.00 10.15 -6.83
CA LEU A 36 7.75 10.25 -5.58
C LEU A 36 9.09 9.52 -5.63
N ARG A 37 9.18 8.47 -6.43
CA ARG A 37 10.37 7.63 -6.49
C ARG A 37 11.66 8.38 -6.85
N PRO A 38 11.66 9.28 -7.86
CA PRO A 38 12.89 10.03 -8.20
C PRO A 38 13.37 10.91 -7.06
N ILE A 39 12.48 11.31 -6.16
CA ILE A 39 12.81 12.20 -5.06
C ILE A 39 13.32 11.41 -3.86
N HIS A 40 12.68 10.28 -3.56
CA HIS A 40 12.89 9.55 -2.31
C HIS A 40 13.57 8.21 -2.49
N GLY A 41 13.74 7.72 -3.73
CA GLY A 41 14.28 6.39 -3.98
C GLY A 41 13.22 5.32 -3.83
N GLU A 42 13.64 4.09 -3.65
CA GLU A 42 12.70 2.98 -3.46
C GLU A 42 11.81 3.24 -2.26
N LEU A 43 10.55 2.85 -2.38
CA LEU A 43 9.54 3.15 -1.37
C LEU A 43 8.95 1.86 -0.82
N MET A 44 8.30 1.96 0.34
CA MET A 44 7.56 0.87 0.95
C MET A 44 6.36 1.44 1.69
N PHE A 45 5.34 0.60 1.91
CA PHE A 45 4.20 0.96 2.75
C PHE A 45 4.23 0.19 4.06
N HIS A 46 3.72 0.82 5.11
CA HIS A 46 3.47 0.15 6.38
C HIS A 46 2.16 0.65 6.98
N GLN A 47 1.26 -0.30 7.28
CA GLN A 47 -0.01 -0.01 7.93
C GLN A 47 0.09 -0.43 9.39
N SER A 48 0.30 0.54 10.27
CA SER A 48 0.52 0.27 11.70
C SER A 48 -0.73 0.42 12.54
N GLY A 49 -1.68 1.22 12.09
CA GLY A 49 -2.89 1.50 12.84
C GLY A 49 -4.07 1.69 11.92
N GLY A 50 -5.24 1.96 12.50
CA GLY A 50 -6.44 2.13 11.72
C GLY A 50 -7.10 0.79 11.41
N CYS A 51 -8.39 0.69 11.68
CA CYS A 51 -9.13 -0.56 11.51
C CYS A 51 -10.25 -0.42 10.50
N CYS A 52 -10.33 0.68 9.77
CA CYS A 52 -11.46 0.98 8.90
C CYS A 52 -11.01 1.54 7.57
N ASP A 53 -11.91 1.52 6.59
CA ASP A 53 -11.71 2.21 5.33
C ASP A 53 -11.34 3.67 5.60
N GLY A 54 -10.48 4.21 4.77
CA GLY A 54 -10.02 5.59 4.93
C GLY A 54 -8.78 5.73 5.77
N SER A 55 -8.32 4.64 6.41
CA SER A 55 -7.03 4.65 7.12
C SER A 55 -5.91 4.93 6.14
N SER A 56 -4.86 5.62 6.61
CA SER A 56 -3.73 5.98 5.76
C SER A 56 -2.55 5.08 6.06
N PRO A 57 -2.11 4.25 5.11
CA PRO A 57 -0.83 3.57 5.28
C PRO A 57 0.27 4.61 5.13
N MET A 58 1.34 4.44 5.89
CA MET A 58 2.50 5.31 5.76
C MET A 58 3.35 4.83 4.61
N CYS A 59 3.88 5.77 3.82
CA CYS A 59 4.81 5.47 2.75
C CYS A 59 6.18 6.00 3.15
N TYR A 60 7.17 5.12 3.18
CA TYR A 60 8.52 5.46 3.61
C TYR A 60 9.54 5.16 2.52
N PRO A 61 10.66 5.89 2.47
CA PRO A 61 11.80 5.39 1.71
C PRO A 61 12.22 4.04 2.27
N LYS A 62 12.49 3.09 1.40
CA LYS A 62 12.87 1.76 1.82
C LYS A 62 14.15 1.83 2.64
N GLY A 63 14.13 1.17 3.79
CA GLY A 63 15.28 1.18 4.70
C GLY A 63 15.15 2.17 5.83
N GLU A 64 14.23 3.14 5.72
CA GLU A 64 14.02 4.09 6.82
C GLU A 64 13.04 3.56 7.86
N PHE A 65 12.25 2.57 7.49
CA PHE A 65 11.37 1.89 8.44
C PHE A 65 11.83 0.43 8.50
N LEU A 66 12.23 -0.01 9.68
CA LEU A 66 12.72 -1.38 9.87
C LEU A 66 11.56 -2.28 10.28
N THR A 67 11.35 -3.34 9.50
CA THR A 67 10.33 -4.32 9.83
C THR A 67 10.92 -5.38 10.75
N SER A 68 10.04 -6.08 11.46
CA SER A 68 10.44 -7.09 12.43
C SER A 68 9.48 -8.27 12.36
N GLU A 69 9.63 -9.21 13.30
CA GLU A 69 8.72 -10.34 13.40
C GLU A 69 7.30 -9.91 13.79
N ALA A 70 7.14 -8.69 14.27
CA ALA A 70 5.82 -8.14 14.58
C ALA A 70 5.10 -7.63 13.33
N ASP A 71 5.72 -7.74 12.16
CA ASP A 71 5.15 -7.26 10.90
C ASP A 71 4.91 -8.40 9.94
N VAL A 72 3.92 -8.21 9.06
CA VAL A 72 3.55 -9.18 8.03
C VAL A 72 3.74 -8.49 6.68
N LEU A 73 4.45 -9.15 5.77
CA LEU A 73 4.54 -8.67 4.38
C LEU A 73 3.26 -9.12 3.68
N LEU A 74 2.41 -8.17 3.34
CA LEU A 74 1.09 -8.44 2.78
C LEU A 74 1.16 -8.70 1.28
N GLY A 75 2.07 -8.04 0.60
CA GLY A 75 2.26 -8.22 -0.83
C GLY A 75 3.41 -7.38 -1.34
N VAL A 76 3.82 -7.67 -2.57
CA VAL A 76 4.88 -6.93 -3.26
C VAL A 76 4.35 -6.47 -4.59
N PHE A 77 4.34 -5.17 -4.82
CA PHE A 77 3.92 -4.59 -6.10
C PHE A 77 5.13 -4.50 -7.03
N ASP A 78 4.89 -4.80 -8.31
CA ASP A 78 5.86 -4.51 -9.36
C ASP A 78 5.44 -3.18 -9.99
N VAL A 79 6.09 -2.11 -9.57
CA VAL A 79 5.77 -0.77 -10.04
C VAL A 79 6.85 -0.37 -11.05
N GLU A 80 6.55 -0.57 -12.33
CA GLU A 80 7.45 -0.23 -13.44
C GLU A 80 8.84 -0.84 -13.25
N GLY A 81 8.88 -2.11 -12.86
CA GLY A 81 10.13 -2.86 -12.74
C GLY A 81 10.79 -2.79 -11.38
N GLU A 82 10.27 -2.01 -10.46
CA GLU A 82 10.79 -1.94 -9.09
C GLU A 82 9.79 -2.54 -8.11
N GLU A 83 10.29 -3.33 -7.18
CA GLU A 83 9.45 -3.94 -6.16
C GLU A 83 9.12 -2.92 -5.08
N LEU A 84 7.86 -2.89 -4.68
CA LEU A 84 7.39 -2.03 -3.60
C LEU A 84 6.61 -2.89 -2.63
N GLU A 85 7.11 -3.01 -1.41
CA GLU A 85 6.54 -3.89 -0.40
C GLU A 85 5.44 -3.18 0.37
N PHE A 86 4.40 -3.92 0.69
CA PHE A 86 3.33 -3.43 1.57
C PHE A 86 3.33 -4.29 2.82
N TRP A 87 3.68 -3.66 3.93
CA TRP A 87 3.78 -4.31 5.24
C TRP A 87 2.63 -3.89 6.14
N MET A 88 2.28 -4.73 7.08
CA MET A 88 1.24 -4.46 8.05
C MET A 88 1.68 -5.07 9.36
N SER A 89 1.37 -4.42 10.49
CA SER A 89 1.67 -5.04 11.77
C SER A 89 0.82 -6.30 11.92
N ARG A 90 1.35 -7.30 12.66
CA ARG A 90 0.62 -8.55 12.87
C ARG A 90 -0.72 -8.30 13.54
N GLU A 91 -0.75 -7.34 14.47
CA GLU A 91 -1.96 -6.98 15.17
C GLU A 91 -3.01 -6.44 14.19
N GLN A 92 -2.59 -5.59 13.26
CA GLN A 92 -3.49 -5.06 12.24
C GLN A 92 -3.95 -6.15 11.29
N PHE A 93 -3.08 -7.10 10.96
CA PHE A 93 -3.43 -8.18 10.06
C PHE A 93 -4.59 -9.01 10.61
N GLU A 94 -4.70 -9.17 11.93
CA GLU A 94 -5.82 -9.91 12.51
C GLU A 94 -7.16 -9.26 12.20
N TYR A 95 -7.20 -7.94 12.07
CA TYR A 95 -8.42 -7.23 11.68
C TYR A 95 -8.69 -7.34 10.18
N TRP A 96 -7.63 -7.34 9.37
CA TRP A 96 -7.77 -7.21 7.92
C TRP A 96 -7.67 -8.53 7.16
N LYS A 97 -7.39 -9.64 7.83
CA LYS A 97 -7.07 -10.89 7.14
C LYS A 97 -8.22 -11.47 6.31
N HIS A 98 -9.44 -11.00 6.54
CA HIS A 98 -10.61 -11.43 5.75
C HIS A 98 -10.95 -10.45 4.65
N THR A 99 -10.09 -9.49 4.37
CA THR A 99 -10.37 -8.44 3.40
C THR A 99 -9.27 -8.37 2.35
N HIS A 100 -9.66 -7.79 1.22
CA HIS A 100 -8.75 -7.34 0.18
C HIS A 100 -8.64 -5.83 0.31
N LEU A 101 -7.43 -5.30 0.29
CA LEU A 101 -7.19 -3.88 0.46
C LEU A 101 -6.80 -3.26 -0.86
N THR A 102 -7.26 -2.04 -1.10
CA THR A 102 -6.83 -1.25 -2.25
C THR A 102 -6.28 0.07 -1.74
N VAL A 103 -5.06 0.39 -2.14
CA VAL A 103 -4.44 1.67 -1.80
C VAL A 103 -4.85 2.69 -2.85
N ASP A 104 -5.56 3.71 -2.42
CA ASP A 104 -5.99 4.81 -3.26
C ASP A 104 -5.30 6.07 -2.79
N VAL A 105 -5.53 7.18 -3.47
CA VAL A 105 -4.95 8.46 -3.08
C VAL A 105 -6.00 9.55 -3.24
N VAL A 106 -6.01 10.46 -2.28
CA VAL A 106 -6.90 11.63 -2.32
C VAL A 106 -6.10 12.87 -2.01
N THR A 107 -6.62 14.02 -2.39
CA THR A 107 -6.06 15.30 -2.00
C THR A 107 -6.38 15.52 -0.53
N GLY A 108 -5.39 15.95 0.24
CA GLY A 108 -5.59 16.20 1.64
C GLY A 108 -4.28 16.17 2.40
N ARG A 109 -4.40 16.33 3.72
CA ARG A 109 -3.20 16.33 4.56
C ARG A 109 -2.75 14.90 4.80
N GLY A 110 -1.52 14.60 4.38
CA GLY A 110 -0.93 13.30 4.64
C GLY A 110 -0.48 13.14 6.08
N SER A 111 -0.14 11.92 6.44
CA SER A 111 0.29 11.60 7.80
C SER A 111 1.77 11.91 7.98
N GLY A 112 2.07 12.78 8.96
CA GLY A 112 3.41 12.98 9.49
C GLY A 112 4.58 12.82 8.53
N PHE A 113 5.32 11.75 8.69
CA PHE A 113 6.55 11.51 7.92
C PHE A 113 6.32 10.73 6.62
N SER A 114 5.07 10.48 6.24
CA SER A 114 4.79 9.80 4.99
C SER A 114 5.22 10.68 3.82
N VAL A 115 5.86 10.07 2.80
CA VAL A 115 6.53 10.84 1.75
C VAL A 115 5.58 11.63 0.86
N GLU A 116 4.29 11.27 0.81
CA GLU A 116 3.33 11.99 -0.01
C GLU A 116 2.78 13.25 0.67
N ALA A 117 3.02 13.41 1.98
CA ALA A 117 2.46 14.52 2.73
C ALA A 117 2.83 15.89 2.15
N PRO A 118 4.09 16.16 1.77
CA PRO A 118 4.44 17.47 1.19
C PRO A 118 3.76 17.73 -0.14
N GLU A 119 3.25 16.71 -0.81
CA GLU A 119 2.55 16.87 -2.09
C GLU A 119 1.09 17.29 -1.92
N GLY A 120 0.61 17.40 -0.69
CA GLY A 120 -0.79 17.68 -0.44
C GLY A 120 -1.68 16.50 -0.75
N LYS A 121 -1.15 15.30 -0.71
CA LYS A 121 -1.85 14.06 -1.01
C LYS A 121 -1.83 13.15 0.20
N ARG A 122 -2.74 12.19 0.20
CA ARG A 122 -2.84 11.19 1.26
C ARG A 122 -3.21 9.85 0.64
N PHE A 123 -2.41 8.84 0.94
CA PHE A 123 -2.81 7.46 0.62
C PHE A 123 -3.88 7.02 1.60
N LEU A 124 -4.82 6.22 1.13
CA LEU A 124 -5.83 5.66 2.02
C LEU A 124 -6.18 4.25 1.57
N ILE A 125 -6.72 3.49 2.51
CA ILE A 125 -7.11 2.11 2.29
C ILE A 125 -8.61 2.05 2.02
N ARG A 126 -8.98 1.31 0.97
CA ARG A 126 -10.35 0.87 0.75
C ARG A 126 -10.35 -0.65 0.87
N SER A 127 -11.38 -1.21 1.47
CA SER A 127 -11.39 -2.65 1.71
C SER A 127 -12.67 -3.27 1.19
N ARG A 128 -12.58 -4.57 0.88
CA ARG A 128 -13.75 -5.39 0.56
C ARG A 128 -13.53 -6.77 1.16
N LEU A 129 -14.62 -7.45 1.47
CA LEU A 129 -14.51 -8.80 2.02
C LEU A 129 -14.04 -9.78 0.96
N LEU A 130 -13.22 -10.73 1.36
CA LEU A 130 -12.81 -11.84 0.52
C LEU A 130 -13.92 -12.88 0.51
N GLY A 131 -14.08 -13.50 -0.64
CA GLY A 131 -15.06 -14.55 -0.79
C GLY A 131 -16.45 -14.03 -1.00
#